data_dc19aa421decc36e3be9334e0a5a0ba3
#
_entry.id   dc19aa421decc36e3be9334e0a5a0ba3
#
_cell.length_a   1.000
_cell.length_b   1.000
_cell.length_c   1.000
_cell.angle_alpha   90.00
_cell.angle_beta   90.00
_cell.angle_gamma   90.00
#
_symmetry.space_group_name_H-M   'P 1'
#
loop_
_entity.id
_entity.type
_entity.pdbx_description
1 polymer ?
#
loop_
_entity_poly.entity_id
_entity_poly.type
_entity_poly.pdbx_seq_one_letter_code
_entity_poly.pdbx_strand_id
1 'polypeptide(L)'
;MRNTYPITEEQKKILNSFTCERLTANSLNLQKIQNFLSYRGPGLVNNLRNTGWETDRSGSTAYYVIKNSLGQIVMFFSLKCGVLFDPGYVKRFADEFSETRQLWHKWNEARRGDLAAQQYLMELEGMLGKEEFRTRIRNLESDYYIQRGINSDIKADKRNEPSKMIIRVDKAHSAIELVEFCANDRTRGCWDDAFKDQLLTRRQTMGKVFFWWFIVPKMVEISKLIGCEYAYLFAADEDPDGDLVRYYEDALHFKKLTHLGTIKPYYDMNCFFMGRRLFSVDEDHLDPGETIEDEEDLRGLNYYRDMFFEHFNLRTDVHDMI
;
A
#
# COMPACT_ATOMS: atom_id res chain seq x y z
N MET A 1 10.87 -1.18 -25.20
CA MET A 1 9.70 -0.26 -25.27
C MET A 1 8.53 -1.01 -25.90
N ARG A 2 7.47 -1.32 -25.17
CA ARG A 2 6.26 -1.91 -25.73
C ARG A 2 5.49 -0.81 -26.43
N ASN A 3 5.17 -1.01 -27.73
CA ASN A 3 4.39 -0.06 -28.51
C ASN A 3 3.05 0.23 -27.84
N THR A 4 2.92 1.37 -27.19
CA THR A 4 1.65 1.91 -26.71
C THR A 4 0.99 2.66 -27.87
N TYR A 5 -0.27 2.34 -28.16
CA TYR A 5 -1.01 3.02 -29.23
C TYR A 5 -1.75 4.23 -28.63
N PRO A 6 -1.69 5.39 -29.29
CA PRO A 6 -2.34 6.61 -28.79
C PRO A 6 -3.87 6.47 -28.76
N ILE A 7 -4.49 7.07 -27.75
CA ILE A 7 -5.94 7.24 -27.69
C ILE A 7 -6.35 8.36 -28.66
N THR A 8 -7.30 8.08 -29.54
CA THR A 8 -7.81 9.06 -30.51
C THR A 8 -8.66 10.14 -29.85
N GLU A 9 -8.87 11.27 -30.52
CA GLU A 9 -9.76 12.33 -30.04
C GLU A 9 -11.22 11.86 -29.83
N GLU A 10 -11.67 10.89 -30.63
CA GLU A 10 -12.98 10.26 -30.44
C GLU A 10 -13.02 9.43 -29.15
N GLN A 11 -11.97 8.65 -28.90
CA GLN A 11 -11.84 7.88 -27.67
C GLN A 11 -11.74 8.79 -26.43
N LYS A 12 -11.09 9.96 -26.54
CA LYS A 12 -11.10 10.98 -25.48
C LYS A 12 -12.50 11.52 -25.20
N LYS A 13 -13.25 11.86 -26.25
CA LYS A 13 -14.64 12.29 -26.08
C LYS A 13 -15.47 11.25 -25.35
N ILE A 14 -15.23 9.97 -25.65
CA ILE A 14 -15.90 8.87 -24.97
C ILE A 14 -15.45 8.79 -23.51
N LEU A 15 -14.13 8.88 -23.21
CA LEU A 15 -13.62 8.89 -21.83
C LEU A 15 -14.19 10.08 -21.04
N ASN A 16 -14.26 11.27 -21.63
CA ASN A 16 -14.87 12.46 -21.03
C ASN A 16 -16.38 12.32 -20.80
N SER A 17 -17.06 11.38 -21.45
CA SER A 17 -18.45 11.09 -21.17
C SER A 17 -18.69 10.22 -19.93
N PHE A 18 -17.64 9.59 -19.40
CA PHE A 18 -17.71 8.87 -18.14
C PHE A 18 -17.57 9.85 -16.98
N THR A 19 -18.25 9.56 -15.87
CA THR A 19 -18.19 10.35 -14.64
C THR A 19 -17.71 9.48 -13.48
N CYS A 20 -16.95 10.08 -12.57
CA CYS A 20 -16.48 9.42 -11.34
C CYS A 20 -17.04 10.17 -10.14
N GLU A 21 -17.76 9.48 -9.25
CA GLU A 21 -18.30 10.07 -8.03
C GLU A 21 -18.20 9.13 -6.84
N ARG A 22 -18.31 9.67 -5.62
CA ARG A 22 -18.46 8.86 -4.41
C ARG A 22 -19.72 8.00 -4.52
N LEU A 23 -19.64 6.76 -4.02
CA LEU A 23 -20.78 5.84 -4.01
C LEU A 23 -22.00 6.47 -3.31
N THR A 24 -21.79 7.12 -2.17
CA THR A 24 -22.84 7.75 -1.36
C THR A 24 -23.24 9.14 -1.83
N ALA A 25 -22.58 9.71 -2.84
CA ALA A 25 -22.95 11.03 -3.39
C ALA A 25 -24.36 11.04 -4.05
N ASN A 26 -24.83 9.86 -4.47
CA ASN A 26 -26.14 9.71 -5.10
C ASN A 26 -26.82 8.44 -4.58
N SER A 27 -28.00 8.61 -3.95
CA SER A 27 -28.76 7.49 -3.37
C SER A 27 -29.17 6.42 -4.41
N LEU A 28 -29.32 6.78 -5.67
CA LEU A 28 -29.60 5.83 -6.75
C LEU A 28 -28.46 4.81 -6.97
N ASN A 29 -27.26 5.12 -6.52
CA ASN A 29 -26.14 4.20 -6.62
C ASN A 29 -26.37 2.94 -5.78
N LEU A 30 -27.04 3.04 -4.64
CA LEU A 30 -27.38 1.88 -3.81
C LEU A 30 -28.20 0.83 -4.59
N GLN A 31 -29.12 1.27 -5.42
CA GLN A 31 -29.88 0.37 -6.29
C GLN A 31 -29.04 -0.14 -7.46
N LYS A 32 -28.20 0.73 -8.05
CA LYS A 32 -27.37 0.38 -9.22
C LYS A 32 -26.30 -0.66 -8.90
N ILE A 33 -25.68 -0.63 -7.71
CA ILE A 33 -24.66 -1.62 -7.34
C ILE A 33 -25.22 -3.03 -7.22
N GLN A 34 -26.52 -3.21 -7.00
CA GLN A 34 -27.16 -4.54 -6.99
C GLN A 34 -27.07 -5.24 -8.36
N ASN A 35 -26.96 -4.48 -9.44
CA ASN A 35 -26.79 -4.99 -10.79
C ASN A 35 -25.34 -5.15 -11.24
N PHE A 36 -24.37 -4.78 -10.38
CA PHE A 36 -22.96 -4.92 -10.68
C PHE A 36 -22.56 -6.41 -10.68
N LEU A 37 -21.78 -6.84 -11.67
CA LEU A 37 -21.35 -8.24 -11.79
C LEU A 37 -19.89 -8.27 -12.23
N SER A 38 -19.11 -9.14 -11.60
CA SER A 38 -17.77 -9.50 -12.09
C SER A 38 -17.50 -10.98 -11.88
N TYR A 39 -17.14 -11.66 -12.94
CA TYR A 39 -16.79 -13.09 -12.90
C TYR A 39 -15.39 -13.31 -12.31
N ARG A 40 -14.50 -12.34 -12.44
CA ARG A 40 -13.13 -12.40 -11.91
C ARG A 40 -13.00 -11.97 -10.46
N GLY A 41 -13.95 -11.21 -9.95
CA GLY A 41 -13.92 -10.67 -8.59
C GLY A 41 -15.26 -10.82 -7.88
N PRO A 42 -15.83 -12.04 -7.73
CA PRO A 42 -17.13 -12.22 -7.06
C PRO A 42 -17.11 -11.78 -5.61
N GLY A 43 -15.99 -11.94 -4.91
CA GLY A 43 -15.80 -11.45 -3.54
C GLY A 43 -15.88 -9.91 -3.46
N LEU A 44 -15.26 -9.20 -4.40
CA LEU A 44 -15.31 -7.73 -4.47
C LEU A 44 -16.75 -7.24 -4.74
N VAL A 45 -17.48 -7.96 -5.60
CA VAL A 45 -18.90 -7.65 -5.87
C VAL A 45 -19.75 -7.84 -4.62
N ASN A 46 -19.53 -8.90 -3.85
CA ASN A 46 -20.24 -9.16 -2.60
C ASN A 46 -19.94 -8.05 -1.57
N ASN A 47 -18.69 -7.64 -1.43
CA ASN A 47 -18.31 -6.54 -0.55
C ASN A 47 -19.02 -5.24 -0.96
N LEU A 48 -18.94 -4.87 -2.24
CA LEU A 48 -19.62 -3.68 -2.75
C LEU A 48 -21.11 -3.67 -2.42
N ARG A 49 -21.80 -4.79 -2.67
CA ARG A 49 -23.28 -4.89 -2.48
C ARG A 49 -23.71 -4.90 -1.02
N ASN A 50 -22.94 -5.60 -0.18
CA ASN A 50 -23.36 -5.87 1.20
C ASN A 50 -22.87 -4.80 2.16
N THR A 51 -21.65 -4.31 2.00
CA THR A 51 -20.99 -3.42 2.96
C THR A 51 -20.53 -2.10 2.36
N GLY A 52 -20.32 -2.01 1.05
CA GLY A 52 -19.72 -0.86 0.38
C GLY A 52 -20.41 0.46 0.69
N TRP A 53 -21.76 0.48 0.68
CA TRP A 53 -22.53 1.67 0.99
C TRP A 53 -22.30 2.18 2.42
N GLU A 54 -22.43 1.29 3.42
CA GLU A 54 -22.26 1.67 4.83
C GLU A 54 -20.81 2.01 5.15
N THR A 55 -19.87 1.31 4.55
CA THR A 55 -18.44 1.56 4.68
C THR A 55 -18.06 2.93 4.13
N ASP A 56 -18.62 3.31 2.96
CA ASP A 56 -18.43 4.62 2.37
C ASP A 56 -19.08 5.74 3.19
N ARG A 57 -20.31 5.48 3.70
CA ARG A 57 -21.06 6.42 4.53
C ARG A 57 -20.38 6.69 5.88
N SER A 58 -19.80 5.66 6.48
CA SER A 58 -19.05 5.79 7.75
C SER A 58 -17.69 6.47 7.58
N GLY A 59 -17.21 6.61 6.33
CA GLY A 59 -15.91 7.19 6.03
C GLY A 59 -14.71 6.27 6.31
N SER A 60 -14.95 4.99 6.66
CA SER A 60 -13.86 4.04 6.93
C SER A 60 -13.11 3.63 5.66
N THR A 61 -13.78 3.62 4.51
CA THR A 61 -13.20 3.42 3.18
C THR A 61 -14.02 4.21 2.16
N ALA A 62 -13.38 4.95 1.29
CA ALA A 62 -14.03 5.77 0.28
C ALA A 62 -14.30 4.93 -0.98
N TYR A 63 -15.55 4.62 -1.26
CA TYR A 63 -15.95 3.94 -2.49
C TYR A 63 -16.27 4.95 -3.59
N TYR A 64 -15.77 4.70 -4.78
CA TYR A 64 -16.02 5.50 -5.98
C TYR A 64 -16.61 4.62 -7.07
N VAL A 65 -17.54 5.17 -7.84
CA VAL A 65 -18.14 4.52 -8.98
C VAL A 65 -17.89 5.33 -10.24
N ILE A 66 -17.54 4.64 -11.31
CA ILE A 66 -17.39 5.22 -12.64
C ILE A 66 -18.61 4.83 -13.45
N LYS A 67 -19.25 5.82 -14.05
CA LYS A 67 -20.50 5.66 -14.81
C LYS A 67 -20.30 6.08 -16.27
N ASN A 68 -20.98 5.37 -17.17
CA ASN A 68 -21.09 5.78 -18.56
C ASN A 68 -22.17 6.87 -18.74
N SER A 69 -22.34 7.38 -19.96
CA SER A 69 -23.32 8.40 -20.34
C SER A 69 -24.77 7.98 -20.07
N LEU A 70 -25.05 6.69 -19.96
CA LEU A 70 -26.36 6.14 -19.58
C LEU A 70 -26.55 6.06 -18.06
N GLY A 71 -25.56 6.49 -17.29
CA GLY A 71 -25.57 6.43 -15.83
C GLY A 71 -25.44 5.01 -15.26
N GLN A 72 -24.98 4.04 -16.04
CA GLN A 72 -24.71 2.68 -15.58
C GLN A 72 -23.31 2.63 -14.96
N ILE A 73 -23.16 1.91 -13.86
CA ILE A 73 -21.87 1.71 -13.21
C ILE A 73 -21.04 0.72 -14.03
N VAL A 74 -19.91 1.19 -14.58
CA VAL A 74 -19.01 0.39 -15.41
C VAL A 74 -17.82 -0.15 -14.62
N MET A 75 -17.46 0.54 -13.53
CA MET A 75 -16.37 0.16 -12.64
C MET A 75 -16.57 0.76 -11.27
N PHE A 76 -16.02 0.13 -10.25
CA PHE A 76 -15.83 0.77 -8.95
C PHE A 76 -14.39 0.58 -8.47
N PHE A 77 -13.99 1.44 -7.58
CA PHE A 77 -12.76 1.32 -6.81
C PHE A 77 -12.95 1.89 -5.41
N SER A 78 -12.10 1.47 -4.48
CA SER A 78 -12.13 2.01 -3.13
C SER A 78 -10.75 2.41 -2.63
N LEU A 79 -10.72 3.52 -1.91
CA LEU A 79 -9.52 4.12 -1.36
C LEU A 79 -9.63 4.23 0.16
N LYS A 80 -8.50 4.01 0.83
CA LYS A 80 -8.39 4.14 2.28
C LYS A 80 -7.07 4.82 2.64
N CYS A 81 -7.06 5.59 3.73
CA CYS A 81 -5.80 6.08 4.29
C CYS A 81 -5.02 4.94 4.90
N GLY A 82 -3.72 4.94 4.68
CA GLY A 82 -2.80 3.96 5.22
C GLY A 82 -1.49 4.60 5.66
N VAL A 83 -0.65 3.78 6.27
CA VAL A 83 0.70 4.18 6.71
C VAL A 83 1.67 3.11 6.27
N LEU A 84 2.74 3.53 5.63
CA LEU A 84 3.91 2.70 5.38
C LEU A 84 5.01 3.09 6.37
N PHE A 85 5.83 2.15 6.76
CA PHE A 85 6.91 2.39 7.71
C PHE A 85 8.15 1.56 7.39
N ASP A 86 9.31 2.07 7.76
CA ASP A 86 10.55 1.30 7.73
C ASP A 86 10.51 0.25 8.87
N PRO A 87 10.51 -1.04 8.56
CA PRO A 87 10.52 -2.10 9.56
C PRO A 87 11.88 -2.26 10.25
N GLY A 88 12.93 -1.60 9.78
CA GLY A 88 14.30 -1.76 10.28
C GLY A 88 14.43 -1.49 11.77
N TYR A 89 13.73 -0.46 12.27
CA TYR A 89 13.73 -0.15 13.72
C TYR A 89 13.12 -1.30 14.54
N VAL A 90 11.97 -1.82 14.14
CA VAL A 90 11.28 -2.90 14.88
C VAL A 90 12.14 -4.15 14.93
N LYS A 91 12.81 -4.50 13.82
CA LYS A 91 13.73 -5.64 13.77
C LYS A 91 14.95 -5.42 14.66
N ARG A 92 15.64 -4.27 14.52
CA ARG A 92 16.80 -3.90 15.34
C ARG A 92 16.46 -3.92 16.82
N PHE A 93 15.34 -3.30 17.19
CA PHE A 93 14.88 -3.25 18.59
C PHE A 93 14.57 -4.66 19.13
N ALA A 94 13.93 -5.53 18.32
CA ALA A 94 13.65 -6.90 18.73
C ALA A 94 14.93 -7.71 18.92
N ASP A 95 15.92 -7.53 18.04
CA ASP A 95 17.22 -8.20 18.12
C ASP A 95 18.00 -7.72 19.35
N GLU A 96 18.13 -6.40 19.56
CA GLU A 96 18.78 -5.79 20.71
C GLU A 96 18.10 -6.21 22.03
N PHE A 97 16.77 -6.25 22.07
CA PHE A 97 16.04 -6.71 23.25
C PHE A 97 16.28 -8.20 23.52
N SER A 98 16.34 -9.02 22.46
CA SER A 98 16.63 -10.45 22.60
C SER A 98 18.02 -10.67 23.17
N GLU A 99 19.03 -9.95 22.66
CA GLU A 99 20.40 -10.01 23.17
C GLU A 99 20.51 -9.53 24.61
N THR A 100 19.93 -8.37 24.94
CA THR A 100 19.92 -7.82 26.30
C THR A 100 19.23 -8.77 27.27
N ARG A 101 18.11 -9.37 26.87
CA ARG A 101 17.39 -10.36 27.66
C ARG A 101 18.21 -11.62 27.90
N GLN A 102 18.87 -12.13 26.86
CA GLN A 102 19.74 -13.30 26.97
C GLN A 102 20.92 -13.01 27.90
N LEU A 103 21.59 -11.87 27.73
CA LEU A 103 22.70 -11.45 28.57
C LEU A 103 22.28 -11.26 30.04
N TRP A 104 21.09 -10.67 30.30
CA TRP A 104 20.52 -10.53 31.63
C TRP A 104 20.28 -11.87 32.31
N HIS A 105 19.72 -12.86 31.60
CA HIS A 105 19.52 -14.19 32.14
C HIS A 105 20.87 -14.88 32.45
N LYS A 106 21.80 -14.86 31.49
CA LYS A 106 23.13 -15.44 31.68
C LYS A 106 23.92 -14.77 32.82
N TRP A 107 23.83 -13.46 32.96
CA TRP A 107 24.41 -12.73 34.08
C TRP A 107 23.87 -13.20 35.44
N ASN A 108 22.56 -13.34 35.55
CA ASN A 108 21.94 -13.80 36.79
C ASN A 108 22.21 -15.28 37.09
N GLU A 109 22.24 -16.15 36.11
CA GLU A 109 22.63 -17.56 36.24
C GLU A 109 24.08 -17.68 36.69
N ALA A 110 25.01 -16.96 36.09
CA ALA A 110 26.42 -16.95 36.45
C ALA A 110 26.63 -16.48 37.93
N ARG A 111 25.89 -15.45 38.37
CA ARG A 111 25.92 -14.97 39.78
C ARG A 111 25.40 -16.03 40.76
N ARG A 112 24.59 -16.97 40.31
CA ARG A 112 24.09 -18.11 41.11
C ARG A 112 25.00 -19.32 41.06
N GLY A 113 26.15 -19.23 40.35
CA GLY A 113 27.15 -20.27 40.27
C GLY A 113 27.00 -21.22 39.08
N ASP A 114 26.16 -20.88 38.07
CA ASP A 114 26.06 -21.68 36.87
C ASP A 114 27.34 -21.55 36.03
N LEU A 115 28.04 -22.68 35.85
CA LEU A 115 29.34 -22.73 35.17
C LEU A 115 29.21 -22.47 33.66
N ALA A 116 28.14 -22.90 33.02
CA ALA A 116 27.92 -22.68 31.60
C ALA A 116 27.65 -21.20 31.30
N ALA A 117 26.90 -20.52 32.18
CA ALA A 117 26.68 -19.09 32.11
C ALA A 117 27.95 -18.28 32.34
N GLN A 118 28.80 -18.72 33.30
CA GLN A 118 30.10 -18.09 33.54
C GLN A 118 31.01 -18.20 32.29
N GLN A 119 31.06 -19.39 31.69
CA GLN A 119 31.84 -19.59 30.46
C GLN A 119 31.31 -18.73 29.33
N TYR A 120 29.99 -18.65 29.09
CA TYR A 120 29.39 -17.77 28.12
C TYR A 120 29.81 -16.30 28.30
N LEU A 121 29.81 -15.81 29.55
CA LEU A 121 30.22 -14.42 29.82
C LEU A 121 31.72 -14.20 29.60
N MET A 122 32.57 -15.19 29.87
CA MET A 122 34.02 -15.12 29.59
C MET A 122 34.26 -15.08 28.07
N GLU A 123 33.55 -15.90 27.28
CA GLU A 123 33.64 -15.90 25.83
C GLU A 123 33.16 -14.56 25.25
N LEU A 124 32.06 -14.01 25.77
CA LEU A 124 31.53 -12.72 25.36
C LEU A 124 32.50 -11.57 25.70
N GLU A 125 33.14 -11.59 26.90
CA GLU A 125 34.19 -10.64 27.25
C GLU A 125 35.37 -10.72 26.28
N GLY A 126 35.75 -11.93 25.88
CA GLY A 126 36.81 -12.15 24.90
C GLY A 126 36.48 -11.58 23.52
N MET A 127 35.21 -11.67 23.08
CA MET A 127 34.77 -11.14 21.78
C MET A 127 34.65 -9.61 21.78
N LEU A 128 34.07 -9.03 22.81
CA LEU A 128 33.82 -7.58 22.90
C LEU A 128 35.02 -6.77 23.38
N GLY A 129 35.92 -7.40 24.14
CA GLY A 129 36.95 -6.71 24.89
C GLY A 129 36.46 -6.19 26.23
N LYS A 130 37.41 -6.05 27.20
CA LYS A 130 37.12 -5.78 28.62
C LYS A 130 36.31 -4.51 28.85
N GLU A 131 36.63 -3.43 28.19
CA GLU A 131 35.98 -2.13 28.43
C GLU A 131 34.53 -2.09 27.91
N GLU A 132 34.30 -2.64 26.73
CA GLU A 132 32.96 -2.72 26.17
C GLU A 132 32.09 -3.68 26.99
N PHE A 133 32.61 -4.86 27.33
CA PHE A 133 31.91 -5.82 28.17
C PHE A 133 31.51 -5.21 29.53
N ARG A 134 32.44 -4.52 30.22
CA ARG A 134 32.15 -3.83 31.49
C ARG A 134 31.07 -2.78 31.32
N THR A 135 31.07 -2.03 30.24
CA THR A 135 30.07 -1.01 29.96
C THR A 135 28.69 -1.65 29.77
N ARG A 136 28.61 -2.71 28.95
CA ARG A 136 27.37 -3.47 28.78
C ARG A 136 26.86 -4.07 30.08
N ILE A 137 27.71 -4.69 30.87
CA ILE A 137 27.29 -5.27 32.17
C ILE A 137 26.85 -4.18 33.16
N ARG A 138 27.53 -3.03 33.19
CA ARG A 138 27.16 -1.91 34.08
C ARG A 138 25.77 -1.37 33.77
N ASN A 139 25.40 -1.31 32.52
CA ASN A 139 24.12 -0.78 32.07
C ASN A 139 23.03 -1.85 31.96
N LEU A 140 23.41 -3.12 32.02
CA LEU A 140 22.55 -4.27 31.70
C LEU A 140 21.22 -4.27 32.47
N GLU A 141 21.28 -3.97 33.77
CA GLU A 141 20.06 -3.96 34.57
C GLU A 141 19.12 -2.84 34.15
N SER A 142 19.67 -1.65 33.95
CA SER A 142 18.90 -0.48 33.49
C SER A 142 18.32 -0.75 32.12
N ASP A 143 19.13 -1.24 31.17
CA ASP A 143 18.71 -1.52 29.78
C ASP A 143 17.63 -2.60 29.74
N TYR A 144 17.80 -3.66 30.52
CA TYR A 144 16.80 -4.73 30.62
C TYR A 144 15.46 -4.21 31.17
N TYR A 145 15.49 -3.39 32.24
CA TYR A 145 14.25 -2.86 32.81
C TYR A 145 13.61 -1.78 31.93
N ILE A 146 14.40 -0.95 31.24
CA ILE A 146 13.88 0.02 30.28
C ILE A 146 13.20 -0.72 29.12
N GLN A 147 13.88 -1.70 28.51
CA GLN A 147 13.33 -2.48 27.41
C GLN A 147 12.14 -3.34 27.83
N ARG A 148 12.17 -3.90 29.06
CA ARG A 148 11.03 -4.60 29.64
C ARG A 148 9.88 -3.65 29.94
N GLY A 149 10.16 -2.44 30.41
CA GLY A 149 9.17 -1.38 30.62
C GLY A 149 8.48 -1.01 29.33
N ILE A 150 9.24 -0.77 28.26
CA ILE A 150 8.71 -0.54 26.91
C ILE A 150 7.84 -1.72 26.46
N ASN A 151 8.28 -2.97 26.69
CA ASN A 151 7.48 -4.15 26.39
C ASN A 151 6.33 -4.41 27.38
N SER A 152 6.43 -3.96 28.63
CA SER A 152 5.36 -4.08 29.61
C SER A 152 4.28 -3.03 29.39
N ASP A 153 4.65 -1.85 28.92
CA ASP A 153 3.68 -0.86 28.45
C ASP A 153 2.90 -1.38 27.22
N ILE A 154 3.54 -2.22 26.40
CA ILE A 154 2.87 -3.01 25.36
C ILE A 154 2.01 -4.15 25.96
N LYS A 155 2.37 -4.70 27.14
CA LYS A 155 1.69 -5.86 27.75
C LYS A 155 0.86 -5.53 29.00
N ALA A 156 1.07 -4.39 29.64
CA ALA A 156 0.72 -4.20 31.04
C ALA A 156 -0.49 -3.34 31.31
N ASP A 157 -1.46 -3.28 30.44
CA ASP A 157 -2.77 -2.86 30.93
C ASP A 157 -3.79 -4.00 30.87
N LYS A 158 -3.49 -5.06 31.60
CA LYS A 158 -4.48 -6.11 31.89
C LYS A 158 -5.54 -5.70 32.93
N ARG A 159 -5.53 -4.45 33.38
CA ARG A 159 -6.50 -3.92 34.35
C ARG A 159 -7.28 -2.77 33.69
N ASN A 160 -8.26 -3.11 32.88
CA ASN A 160 -9.40 -2.26 32.46
C ASN A 160 -9.23 -1.22 31.34
N GLU A 161 -8.10 -1.14 30.63
CA GLU A 161 -8.07 -0.43 29.34
C GLU A 161 -7.46 -1.33 28.27
N PRO A 162 -7.99 -1.30 27.02
CA PRO A 162 -7.36 -2.00 25.90
C PRO A 162 -5.94 -1.44 25.76
N SER A 163 -4.94 -2.32 25.89
CA SER A 163 -3.54 -1.96 25.76
C SER A 163 -3.32 -1.21 24.44
N LYS A 164 -3.00 0.07 24.53
CA LYS A 164 -2.60 0.86 23.36
C LYS A 164 -1.26 0.33 22.88
N MET A 165 -1.30 -0.47 21.82
CA MET A 165 -0.08 -0.92 21.16
C MET A 165 0.50 0.25 20.39
N ILE A 166 1.61 0.79 20.88
CA ILE A 166 2.38 1.81 20.15
C ILE A 166 3.52 1.08 19.44
N ILE A 167 3.47 1.09 18.11
CA ILE A 167 4.58 0.62 17.28
C ILE A 167 5.49 1.82 17.03
N ARG A 168 6.75 1.71 17.44
CA ARG A 168 7.78 2.70 17.12
C ARG A 168 8.44 2.29 15.81
N VAL A 169 8.63 3.25 14.93
CA VAL A 169 9.26 3.06 13.61
C VAL A 169 10.26 4.20 13.39
N ASP A 170 11.29 3.97 12.59
CA ASP A 170 12.26 5.02 12.26
C ASP A 170 11.61 6.11 11.44
N LYS A 171 10.82 5.72 10.45
CA LYS A 171 10.11 6.62 9.57
C LYS A 171 8.73 6.06 9.24
N ALA A 172 7.75 6.93 9.16
CA ALA A 172 6.41 6.60 8.71
C ALA A 172 6.02 7.51 7.55
N HIS A 173 5.45 6.92 6.52
CA HIS A 173 4.98 7.59 5.32
C HIS A 173 3.47 7.52 5.23
N SER A 174 2.83 8.65 5.02
CA SER A 174 1.39 8.69 4.73
C SER A 174 1.13 8.08 3.36
N ALA A 175 0.12 7.23 3.26
CA ALA A 175 -0.15 6.50 2.04
C ALA A 175 -1.65 6.36 1.76
N ILE A 176 -1.98 6.08 0.50
CA ILE A 176 -3.33 5.75 0.05
C ILE A 176 -3.34 4.28 -0.36
N GLU A 177 -4.20 3.49 0.28
CA GLU A 177 -4.46 2.10 -0.10
C GLU A 177 -5.53 2.05 -1.20
N LEU A 178 -5.21 1.41 -2.33
CA LEU A 178 -6.20 0.96 -3.30
C LEU A 178 -6.72 -0.40 -2.82
N VAL A 179 -7.85 -0.39 -2.11
CA VAL A 179 -8.37 -1.59 -1.44
C VAL A 179 -9.04 -2.52 -2.43
N GLU A 180 -9.90 -1.97 -3.28
CA GLU A 180 -10.68 -2.71 -4.26
C GLU A 180 -10.70 -1.98 -5.59
N PHE A 181 -10.73 -2.74 -6.67
CA PHE A 181 -10.70 -2.25 -8.03
C PHE A 181 -11.32 -3.29 -8.96
N CYS A 182 -12.51 -3.01 -9.51
CA CYS A 182 -13.27 -4.02 -10.22
C CYS A 182 -14.13 -3.44 -11.35
N ALA A 183 -14.07 -4.06 -12.53
CA ALA A 183 -14.89 -3.73 -13.69
C ALA A 183 -16.21 -4.53 -13.68
N ASN A 184 -17.26 -3.92 -14.22
CA ASN A 184 -18.58 -4.53 -14.36
C ASN A 184 -18.69 -5.28 -15.69
N ASP A 185 -18.74 -6.60 -15.63
CA ASP A 185 -18.83 -7.44 -16.84
C ASP A 185 -20.14 -7.25 -17.61
N ARG A 186 -21.22 -6.80 -16.95
CA ARG A 186 -22.51 -6.51 -17.64
C ARG A 186 -22.43 -5.30 -18.56
N THR A 187 -21.54 -4.37 -18.30
CA THR A 187 -21.40 -3.13 -19.06
C THR A 187 -20.15 -3.12 -19.95
N ARG A 188 -19.45 -4.25 -20.05
CA ARG A 188 -18.21 -4.38 -20.82
C ARG A 188 -18.43 -4.08 -22.31
N GLY A 189 -19.61 -4.43 -22.87
CA GLY A 189 -19.96 -4.10 -24.24
C GLY A 189 -19.87 -2.61 -24.56
N CYS A 190 -20.21 -1.73 -23.61
CA CYS A 190 -20.09 -0.28 -23.80
C CYS A 190 -18.63 0.16 -24.02
N TRP A 191 -17.68 -0.52 -23.36
CA TRP A 191 -16.25 -0.27 -23.58
C TRP A 191 -15.78 -0.82 -24.93
N ASP A 192 -16.15 -2.07 -25.22
CA ASP A 192 -15.78 -2.73 -26.45
C ASP A 192 -16.35 -1.99 -27.67
N ASP A 193 -17.59 -1.48 -27.60
CA ASP A 193 -18.20 -0.67 -28.65
C ASP A 193 -17.47 0.66 -28.90
N ALA A 194 -17.03 1.31 -27.81
CA ALA A 194 -16.32 2.57 -27.88
C ALA A 194 -14.89 2.44 -28.43
N PHE A 195 -14.27 1.28 -28.28
CA PHE A 195 -12.88 1.02 -28.61
C PHE A 195 -12.72 -0.11 -29.65
N LYS A 196 -13.81 -0.44 -30.36
CA LYS A 196 -13.91 -1.57 -31.31
C LYS A 196 -12.87 -1.60 -32.41
N ASP A 197 -12.43 -0.46 -32.85
CA ASP A 197 -11.71 -0.38 -34.13
C ASP A 197 -10.27 -0.77 -34.07
N GLN A 198 -9.84 -1.53 -33.03
CA GLN A 198 -8.43 -1.70 -33.06
C GLN A 198 -7.86 -2.81 -32.20
N LEU A 199 -6.83 -3.36 -32.71
CA LEU A 199 -5.65 -3.92 -32.05
C LEU A 199 -5.36 -3.34 -30.63
N LEU A 200 -5.90 -2.17 -30.32
CA LEU A 200 -5.88 -1.47 -29.02
C LEU A 200 -6.68 -2.19 -27.91
N THR A 201 -7.82 -2.78 -28.22
CA THR A 201 -8.67 -3.45 -27.23
C THR A 201 -7.97 -4.59 -26.52
N ARG A 202 -7.01 -5.24 -27.17
CA ARG A 202 -6.20 -6.29 -26.57
C ARG A 202 -5.09 -5.77 -25.64
N ARG A 203 -4.68 -4.50 -25.76
CA ARG A 203 -3.57 -3.89 -25.02
C ARG A 203 -3.99 -2.82 -24.04
N GLN A 204 -5.16 -2.18 -24.26
CA GLN A 204 -5.72 -1.13 -23.43
C GLN A 204 -7.00 -1.63 -22.77
N THR A 205 -6.85 -2.43 -21.73
CA THR A 205 -8.00 -2.88 -20.94
C THR A 205 -8.68 -1.70 -20.26
N MET A 206 -10.01 -1.77 -20.11
CA MET A 206 -10.77 -0.77 -19.36
C MET A 206 -10.17 -0.47 -17.99
N GLY A 207 -9.73 -1.50 -17.28
CA GLY A 207 -9.07 -1.38 -15.99
C GLY A 207 -7.83 -0.49 -16.05
N LYS A 208 -6.93 -0.71 -17.01
CA LYS A 208 -5.72 0.09 -17.18
C LYS A 208 -6.03 1.54 -17.52
N VAL A 209 -6.92 1.77 -18.48
CA VAL A 209 -7.26 3.14 -18.88
C VAL A 209 -7.94 3.91 -17.77
N PHE A 210 -8.91 3.30 -17.08
CA PHE A 210 -9.60 3.96 -15.97
C PHE A 210 -8.72 4.15 -14.73
N PHE A 211 -7.73 3.30 -14.52
CA PHE A 211 -6.73 3.53 -13.48
C PHE A 211 -6.01 4.86 -13.72
N TRP A 212 -5.48 5.08 -14.92
CA TRP A 212 -4.76 6.31 -15.26
C TRP A 212 -5.68 7.52 -15.42
N TRP A 213 -6.93 7.33 -15.88
CA TRP A 213 -7.85 8.43 -16.15
C TRP A 213 -8.59 8.92 -14.91
N PHE A 214 -8.97 8.03 -14.01
CA PHE A 214 -9.81 8.36 -12.85
C PHE A 214 -9.12 8.10 -11.51
N ILE A 215 -8.44 6.94 -11.34
CA ILE A 215 -7.97 6.51 -10.02
C ILE A 215 -6.73 7.30 -9.61
N VAL A 216 -5.70 7.37 -10.47
CA VAL A 216 -4.48 8.15 -10.16
C VAL A 216 -4.80 9.63 -9.95
N PRO A 217 -5.59 10.33 -10.80
CA PRO A 217 -6.01 11.71 -10.52
C PRO A 217 -6.70 11.88 -9.17
N LYS A 218 -7.58 10.94 -8.80
CA LYS A 218 -8.26 10.98 -7.51
C LYS A 218 -7.29 10.77 -6.34
N MET A 219 -6.33 9.87 -6.45
CA MET A 219 -5.27 9.72 -5.44
C MET A 219 -4.41 10.98 -5.32
N VAL A 220 -4.04 11.61 -6.43
CA VAL A 220 -3.28 12.86 -6.46
C VAL A 220 -4.09 14.01 -5.83
N GLU A 221 -5.39 14.11 -6.12
CA GLU A 221 -6.28 15.10 -5.49
C GLU A 221 -6.32 14.92 -3.96
N ILE A 222 -6.53 13.69 -3.49
CA ILE A 222 -6.55 13.37 -2.06
C ILE A 222 -5.19 13.66 -1.42
N SER A 223 -4.11 13.28 -2.07
CA SER A 223 -2.76 13.51 -1.57
C SER A 223 -2.45 14.99 -1.37
N LYS A 224 -2.90 15.87 -2.28
CA LYS A 224 -2.74 17.31 -2.13
C LYS A 224 -3.50 17.88 -0.92
N LEU A 225 -4.57 17.21 -0.49
CA LEU A 225 -5.38 17.64 0.66
C LEU A 225 -4.82 17.16 2.00
N ILE A 226 -4.24 15.96 2.05
CA ILE A 226 -3.84 15.31 3.30
C ILE A 226 -2.36 14.90 3.35
N GLY A 227 -1.57 15.15 2.30
CA GLY A 227 -0.13 14.91 2.30
C GLY A 227 0.25 13.43 2.23
N CYS A 228 -0.25 12.65 1.25
CA CYS A 228 0.17 11.27 1.05
C CYS A 228 1.36 11.18 0.08
N GLU A 229 2.37 10.39 0.43
CA GLU A 229 3.58 10.16 -0.36
C GLU A 229 3.43 8.96 -1.29
N TYR A 230 2.76 7.90 -0.82
CA TYR A 230 2.66 6.62 -1.52
C TYR A 230 1.23 6.23 -1.84
N ALA A 231 1.08 5.46 -2.91
CA ALA A 231 -0.07 4.59 -3.14
C ALA A 231 0.38 3.13 -2.98
N TYR A 232 -0.47 2.29 -2.39
CA TYR A 232 -0.18 0.86 -2.24
C TYR A 232 -1.44 0.02 -2.36
N LEU A 233 -1.24 -1.28 -2.56
CA LEU A 233 -2.30 -2.28 -2.62
C LEU A 233 -1.79 -3.65 -2.14
N PHE A 234 -2.72 -4.55 -1.90
CA PHE A 234 -2.44 -5.97 -1.69
C PHE A 234 -2.98 -6.76 -2.88
N ALA A 235 -2.07 -7.25 -3.72
CA ALA A 235 -2.42 -8.11 -4.85
C ALA A 235 -2.74 -9.52 -4.33
N ALA A 236 -4.03 -9.88 -4.31
CA ALA A 236 -4.50 -11.21 -3.98
C ALA A 236 -4.40 -12.09 -5.23
N ASP A 237 -3.22 -12.66 -5.47
CA ASP A 237 -2.94 -13.46 -6.66
C ASP A 237 -2.97 -14.95 -6.30
N GLU A 238 -4.01 -15.64 -6.77
CA GLU A 238 -4.18 -17.09 -6.61
C GLU A 238 -3.58 -17.87 -7.78
N ASP A 239 -3.17 -17.16 -8.86
CA ASP A 239 -2.59 -17.78 -10.02
C ASP A 239 -1.12 -18.16 -9.77
N PRO A 240 -0.72 -19.43 -9.94
CA PRO A 240 0.67 -19.85 -9.85
C PRO A 240 1.61 -19.07 -10.78
N ASP A 241 1.09 -18.58 -11.92
CA ASP A 241 1.85 -17.81 -12.90
C ASP A 241 2.00 -16.33 -12.52
N GLY A 242 1.26 -15.86 -11.50
CA GLY A 242 1.34 -14.49 -11.00
C GLY A 242 0.82 -13.43 -11.98
N ASP A 243 -0.22 -13.73 -12.73
CA ASP A 243 -0.77 -12.84 -13.76
C ASP A 243 -1.27 -11.51 -13.21
N LEU A 244 -1.86 -11.53 -12.00
CA LEU A 244 -2.35 -10.32 -11.36
C LEU A 244 -1.21 -9.42 -10.90
N VAL A 245 -0.17 -10.00 -10.29
CA VAL A 245 1.04 -9.27 -9.89
C VAL A 245 1.70 -8.64 -11.11
N ARG A 246 1.92 -9.43 -12.17
CA ARG A 246 2.48 -8.90 -13.44
C ARG A 246 1.62 -7.80 -14.05
N TYR A 247 0.30 -7.90 -13.94
CA TYR A 247 -0.58 -6.82 -14.41
C TYR A 247 -0.36 -5.52 -13.61
N TYR A 248 -0.21 -5.61 -12.30
CA TYR A 248 0.09 -4.44 -11.47
C TYR A 248 1.48 -3.87 -11.75
N GLU A 249 2.48 -4.71 -11.99
CA GLU A 249 3.82 -4.28 -12.36
C GLU A 249 3.88 -3.66 -13.76
N ASP A 250 3.43 -4.38 -14.77
CA ASP A 250 3.59 -4.00 -16.18
C ASP A 250 2.62 -2.90 -16.64
N ALA A 251 1.38 -2.92 -16.12
CA ALA A 251 0.32 -2.05 -16.62
C ALA A 251 0.06 -0.84 -15.71
N LEU A 252 0.24 -0.98 -14.41
CA LEU A 252 -0.05 0.05 -13.41
C LEU A 252 1.19 0.56 -12.71
N HIS A 253 2.37 0.03 -13.02
CA HIS A 253 3.67 0.43 -12.51
C HIS A 253 3.83 0.36 -10.98
N PHE A 254 3.06 -0.48 -10.30
CA PHE A 254 3.34 -0.84 -8.91
C PHE A 254 4.54 -1.78 -8.84
N LYS A 255 5.29 -1.70 -7.74
CA LYS A 255 6.42 -2.61 -7.44
C LYS A 255 6.17 -3.30 -6.11
N LYS A 256 6.73 -4.49 -5.91
CA LYS A 256 6.80 -5.11 -4.59
C LYS A 256 7.67 -4.27 -3.68
N LEU A 257 7.11 -3.79 -2.57
CA LEU A 257 7.85 -3.00 -1.60
C LEU A 257 8.52 -3.93 -0.59
N THR A 258 9.82 -4.12 -0.71
CA THR A 258 10.62 -5.00 0.17
C THR A 258 11.21 -4.26 1.35
N HIS A 259 11.39 -2.94 1.23
CA HIS A 259 12.01 -2.07 2.22
C HIS A 259 11.00 -1.37 3.14
N LEU A 260 9.72 -1.36 2.80
CA LEU A 260 8.66 -0.78 3.61
C LEU A 260 7.72 -1.85 4.16
N GLY A 261 7.21 -1.62 5.35
CA GLY A 261 6.17 -2.42 5.98
C GLY A 261 4.85 -1.66 6.05
N THR A 262 3.77 -2.41 6.23
CA THR A 262 2.44 -1.86 6.55
C THR A 262 1.65 -2.86 7.37
N ILE A 263 0.52 -2.44 7.92
CA ILE A 263 -0.40 -3.33 8.61
C ILE A 263 -1.20 -4.08 7.56
N LYS A 264 -0.89 -5.37 7.39
CA LYS A 264 -1.63 -6.24 6.47
C LYS A 264 -2.94 -6.67 7.11
N PRO A 265 -4.10 -6.45 6.44
CA PRO A 265 -5.35 -7.07 6.87
C PRO A 265 -5.24 -8.61 6.87
N TYR A 266 -6.03 -9.26 7.72
CA TYR A 266 -6.12 -10.71 7.68
C TYR A 266 -6.93 -11.14 6.45
N TYR A 267 -6.26 -11.81 5.51
CA TYR A 267 -6.88 -12.44 4.33
C TYR A 267 -6.61 -13.94 4.37
N ASP A 268 -7.55 -14.74 3.93
CA ASP A 268 -7.41 -16.19 3.82
C ASP A 268 -6.49 -16.63 2.65
N MET A 269 -6.01 -15.67 1.86
CA MET A 269 -5.18 -15.91 0.69
C MET A 269 -3.82 -15.20 0.78
N ASN A 270 -2.86 -15.67 -0.01
CA ASN A 270 -1.59 -14.98 -0.18
C ASN A 270 -1.78 -13.68 -0.93
N CYS A 271 -1.33 -12.57 -0.32
CA CYS A 271 -1.33 -11.27 -0.94
C CYS A 271 0.09 -10.74 -1.04
N PHE A 272 0.41 -10.15 -2.19
CA PHE A 272 1.66 -9.44 -2.40
C PHE A 272 1.47 -7.96 -2.09
N PHE A 273 2.28 -7.44 -1.19
CA PHE A 273 2.31 -6.02 -0.88
C PHE A 273 3.05 -5.27 -1.99
N MET A 274 2.35 -4.37 -2.66
CA MET A 274 2.87 -3.60 -3.78
C MET A 274 2.56 -2.13 -3.59
N GLY A 275 3.48 -1.26 -3.99
CA GLY A 275 3.27 0.17 -3.88
C GLY A 275 4.16 0.97 -4.81
N ARG A 276 3.92 2.27 -4.85
CA ARG A 276 4.73 3.25 -5.54
C ARG A 276 4.51 4.65 -4.96
N ARG A 277 5.51 5.52 -5.06
CA ARG A 277 5.33 6.95 -4.77
C ARG A 277 4.24 7.55 -5.66
N LEU A 278 3.47 8.48 -5.12
CA LEU A 278 2.48 9.24 -5.90
C LEU A 278 3.16 10.29 -6.79
N PHE A 279 4.20 10.94 -6.27
CA PHE A 279 4.97 11.95 -6.97
C PHE A 279 6.40 11.50 -7.18
N SER A 280 7.02 11.94 -8.27
CA SER A 280 8.44 11.76 -8.49
C SER A 280 9.24 12.60 -7.49
N VAL A 281 10.42 12.11 -7.13
CA VAL A 281 11.34 12.76 -6.20
C VAL A 281 12.67 12.96 -6.93
N ASP A 282 13.32 14.10 -6.72
CA ASP A 282 14.66 14.33 -7.20
C ASP A 282 15.66 13.61 -6.26
N GLU A 283 16.77 13.11 -6.79
CA GLU A 283 17.81 12.42 -6.00
C GLU A 283 18.30 13.24 -4.82
N ASP A 284 18.42 14.57 -5.00
CA ASP A 284 18.86 15.51 -3.96
C ASP A 284 17.87 15.63 -2.78
N HIS A 285 16.66 15.13 -2.92
CA HIS A 285 15.59 15.20 -1.91
C HIS A 285 15.28 13.86 -1.26
N LEU A 286 16.14 12.87 -1.47
CA LEU A 286 15.99 11.58 -0.80
C LEU A 286 16.44 11.66 0.64
N ASP A 287 15.74 10.94 1.49
CA ASP A 287 16.15 10.84 2.89
C ASP A 287 17.46 10.05 3.04
N PRO A 288 18.33 10.47 3.98
CA PRO A 288 19.54 9.71 4.28
C PRO A 288 19.22 8.26 4.66
N GLY A 289 19.70 7.31 3.87
CA GLY A 289 19.48 5.87 4.08
C GLY A 289 18.39 5.25 3.19
N GLU A 290 17.70 6.02 2.37
CA GLU A 290 16.80 5.51 1.34
C GLU A 290 17.66 4.92 0.21
N THR A 291 17.58 3.62 0.00
CA THR A 291 18.31 2.91 -1.07
C THR A 291 17.45 2.95 -2.33
N ILE A 292 17.97 3.58 -3.37
CA ILE A 292 17.39 3.52 -4.71
C ILE A 292 18.06 2.35 -5.41
N GLU A 293 17.25 1.37 -5.79
CA GLU A 293 17.74 0.23 -6.57
C GLU A 293 17.81 0.59 -8.07
N ASP A 294 16.99 1.55 -8.53
CA ASP A 294 16.83 1.93 -9.93
C ASP A 294 16.30 3.38 -10.05
N GLU A 295 16.73 4.12 -11.09
CA GLU A 295 16.14 5.43 -11.46
C GLU A 295 14.60 5.40 -11.57
N GLU A 296 14.02 4.24 -11.91
CA GLU A 296 12.57 4.07 -11.92
C GLU A 296 11.93 4.24 -10.54
N ASP A 297 12.66 4.06 -9.45
CA ASP A 297 12.13 4.21 -8.09
C ASP A 297 11.89 5.67 -7.71
N LEU A 298 12.57 6.59 -8.39
CA LEU A 298 12.35 8.03 -8.26
C LEU A 298 11.05 8.50 -8.93
N ARG A 299 10.48 7.69 -9.83
CA ARG A 299 9.31 8.06 -10.63
C ARG A 299 8.03 7.68 -9.92
N GLY A 300 7.16 8.69 -9.69
CA GLY A 300 5.84 8.50 -9.10
C GLY A 300 4.75 8.12 -10.10
N LEU A 301 3.58 7.75 -9.59
CA LEU A 301 2.41 7.43 -10.43
C LEU A 301 1.99 8.61 -11.31
N ASN A 302 2.14 9.86 -10.84
CA ASN A 302 1.89 11.04 -11.64
C ASN A 302 2.75 11.09 -12.90
N TYR A 303 4.04 10.73 -12.81
CA TYR A 303 4.95 10.66 -13.96
C TYR A 303 4.47 9.63 -14.99
N TYR A 304 4.13 8.42 -14.56
CA TYR A 304 3.65 7.37 -15.46
C TYR A 304 2.28 7.70 -16.06
N ARG A 305 1.43 8.39 -15.31
CA ARG A 305 0.17 8.93 -15.83
C ARG A 305 0.44 9.95 -16.96
N ASP A 306 1.33 10.89 -16.74
CA ASP A 306 1.65 11.90 -17.73
C ASP A 306 2.30 11.26 -18.97
N MET A 307 3.22 10.31 -18.79
CA MET A 307 3.73 9.50 -19.90
C MET A 307 2.63 8.73 -20.64
N PHE A 308 1.69 8.13 -19.91
CA PHE A 308 0.56 7.43 -20.52
C PHE A 308 -0.25 8.36 -21.40
N PHE A 309 -0.43 9.62 -21.01
CA PHE A 309 -1.16 10.62 -21.78
C PHE A 309 -0.31 11.35 -22.82
N GLU A 310 0.95 11.62 -22.58
CA GLU A 310 1.85 12.22 -23.60
C GLU A 310 2.05 11.31 -24.82
N HIS A 311 2.22 10.02 -24.59
CA HIS A 311 2.25 9.03 -25.65
C HIS A 311 0.92 8.96 -26.42
N PHE A 312 -0.14 9.49 -25.85
CA PHE A 312 -1.46 9.56 -26.43
C PHE A 312 -1.82 10.95 -27.00
N ASN A 313 -0.84 11.88 -27.13
CA ASN A 313 -1.08 13.27 -27.52
C ASN A 313 -2.16 13.97 -26.68
N LEU A 314 -2.20 13.66 -25.38
CA LEU A 314 -3.16 14.21 -24.43
C LEU A 314 -2.51 15.34 -23.61
N ARG A 315 -2.17 16.47 -24.22
CA ARG A 315 -2.11 17.73 -23.46
C ARG A 315 -3.54 18.13 -23.13
N THR A 316 -4.04 17.68 -22.02
CA THR A 316 -5.16 18.34 -21.35
C THR A 316 -4.55 19.32 -20.36
N ASP A 317 -4.76 20.59 -20.58
CA ASP A 317 -4.55 21.60 -19.56
C ASP A 317 -5.44 21.25 -18.38
N VAL A 318 -4.81 20.68 -17.33
CA VAL A 318 -5.47 20.24 -16.09
C VAL A 318 -6.02 21.43 -15.31
N HIS A 319 -5.84 22.66 -15.81
CA HIS A 319 -6.32 23.88 -15.17
C HIS A 319 -7.81 24.16 -15.31
N ASP A 320 -8.51 23.45 -16.21
CA ASP A 320 -9.94 23.70 -16.45
C ASP A 320 -10.88 22.69 -15.76
N MET A 321 -10.38 21.86 -14.85
CA MET A 321 -11.16 20.86 -14.10
C MET A 321 -11.15 21.09 -12.57
N ILE A 322 -10.95 22.33 -12.12
CA ILE A 322 -11.15 22.69 -10.71
C ILE A 322 -12.43 23.52 -10.58
#